data_45a669608f5e15cee313f0c95a8e0dc4
#
_entry.id   45a669608f5e15cee313f0c95a8e0dc4
#
_cell.length_a   1.000
_cell.length_b   1.000
_cell.length_c   1.000
_cell.angle_alpha   90.00
_cell.angle_beta   90.00
_cell.angle_gamma   90.00
#
_symmetry.space_group_name_H-M   'P 1'
#
loop_
_entity.id
_entity.type
_entity.pdbx_description
1 polymer ?
#
loop_
_entity_poly.entity_id
_entity_poly.type
_entity_poly.pdbx_seq_one_letter_code
_entity_poly.pdbx_strand_id
1 'polypeptide(L)'
;MPECQKKTASILKVATLNMNGRGNEDPTVYDGKWHRLFDMIREKRIDILALNETHLDAAAVEKIHNRFGKRLRLYNSPSPENPCAKEGVTIVLNKERTNIQDVQFRVIVPGRAVMLSTVWHANITFTYLAVYAPNNRKENERFWDLIYTKILSDSSIPIPDAMGGDMNSVEDTIDALPMRREHAGVSRALRRLVCAMELVDGWREHNGGKLAYTHRQPSTGTQSRIDRIYASRETMQTSQNWDIDVPNFKTDHRLVSMEITNPGSPRLGRGRATWPKHLIAGDKVLNDTIKARGLTLQERLDELQTGRRARTDTNNPQLLFKDFKDKIFSACRERARIVVPRLKKEIDELKLRIRQIENDTTLDTEERILSLAVLQEKLENTEMRRYEKVKTSARARNRLEGEIPSKYWS
;
A
#
# COMPACT_ATOMS: atom_id res chain seq x y z
N MET A 1 0.52 -19.01 -30.21
CA MET A 1 -0.71 -18.50 -29.62
C MET A 1 -0.40 -17.13 -29.07
N PRO A 2 -1.18 -16.06 -29.33
CA PRO A 2 -0.90 -14.78 -28.71
C PRO A 2 -1.09 -14.94 -27.20
N GLU A 3 -0.04 -14.65 -26.42
CA GLU A 3 -0.12 -14.61 -24.96
C GLU A 3 -1.22 -13.64 -24.55
N CYS A 4 -2.16 -14.16 -23.78
CA CYS A 4 -3.28 -13.40 -23.26
C CYS A 4 -2.73 -12.24 -22.40
N GLN A 5 -2.78 -11.01 -22.90
CA GLN A 5 -2.39 -9.82 -22.17
C GLN A 5 -3.12 -9.81 -20.82
N LYS A 6 -2.34 -9.80 -19.75
CA LYS A 6 -2.87 -9.77 -18.40
C LYS A 6 -3.74 -8.52 -18.23
N LYS A 7 -5.01 -8.70 -17.92
CA LYS A 7 -5.93 -7.57 -17.66
C LYS A 7 -5.44 -6.78 -16.47
N THR A 8 -4.84 -5.62 -16.70
CA THR A 8 -4.43 -4.68 -15.67
C THR A 8 -5.66 -4.02 -15.03
N ALA A 9 -5.51 -3.56 -13.79
CA ALA A 9 -6.60 -2.88 -13.10
C ALA A 9 -6.94 -1.54 -13.78
N SER A 10 -8.21 -1.15 -13.79
CA SER A 10 -8.67 0.14 -14.32
C SER A 10 -8.22 1.35 -13.49
N ILE A 11 -7.79 1.10 -12.26
CA ILE A 11 -7.25 2.09 -11.32
C ILE A 11 -5.81 1.71 -11.06
N LEU A 12 -4.89 2.68 -11.23
CA LEU A 12 -3.49 2.57 -10.88
C LEU A 12 -3.25 3.34 -9.57
N LYS A 13 -2.88 2.64 -8.51
CA LYS A 13 -2.52 3.25 -7.23
C LYS A 13 -1.01 3.37 -7.10
N VAL A 14 -0.55 4.61 -7.06
CA VAL A 14 0.87 4.96 -6.91
C VAL A 14 1.11 5.48 -5.50
N ALA A 15 2.22 5.08 -4.89
CA ALA A 15 2.56 5.51 -3.54
C ALA A 15 4.07 5.72 -3.38
N THR A 16 4.45 6.48 -2.35
CA THR A 16 5.83 6.64 -1.90
C THR A 16 5.93 6.53 -0.38
N LEU A 17 7.06 6.01 0.11
CA LEU A 17 7.33 5.85 1.54
C LEU A 17 8.84 5.79 1.79
N ASN A 18 9.32 6.60 2.71
CA ASN A 18 10.66 6.41 3.27
C ASN A 18 10.60 5.32 4.34
N MET A 19 11.40 4.27 4.15
CA MET A 19 11.40 3.10 5.04
C MET A 19 12.22 3.29 6.30
N ASN A 20 13.13 4.27 6.34
CA ASN A 20 14.13 4.39 7.40
C ASN A 20 14.87 3.06 7.62
N GLY A 21 15.52 2.58 6.54
CA GLY A 21 16.28 1.33 6.50
C GLY A 21 15.45 0.05 6.30
N ARG A 22 16.14 -1.03 5.89
CA ARG A 22 15.52 -2.33 5.58
C ARG A 22 14.93 -3.08 6.79
N GLY A 23 15.21 -2.63 8.00
CA GLY A 23 14.89 -3.36 9.22
C GLY A 23 15.98 -4.38 9.58
N ASN A 24 15.63 -5.64 9.78
CA ASN A 24 16.58 -6.71 10.10
C ASN A 24 17.56 -6.96 8.95
N GLU A 25 18.76 -7.49 9.25
CA GLU A 25 19.76 -7.87 8.26
C GLU A 25 19.19 -8.85 7.21
N ASP A 26 18.36 -9.80 7.66
CA ASP A 26 17.57 -10.63 6.76
C ASP A 26 16.19 -10.00 6.53
N PRO A 27 15.92 -9.44 5.34
CA PRO A 27 14.65 -8.83 5.03
C PRO A 27 13.48 -9.84 4.97
N THR A 28 13.77 -11.14 4.97
CA THR A 28 12.76 -12.20 4.93
C THR A 28 12.32 -12.68 6.30
N VAL A 29 12.92 -12.15 7.38
CA VAL A 29 12.53 -12.48 8.76
C VAL A 29 11.05 -12.28 8.92
N TYR A 30 10.42 -13.29 9.47
CA TYR A 30 8.98 -13.29 9.70
C TYR A 30 8.61 -12.13 10.66
N ASP A 31 7.55 -11.40 10.32
CA ASP A 31 7.10 -10.20 11.03
C ASP A 31 8.00 -8.96 10.91
N GLY A 32 9.04 -9.04 10.08
CA GLY A 32 9.89 -7.91 9.72
C GLY A 32 9.19 -6.87 8.83
N LYS A 33 9.85 -5.74 8.62
CA LYS A 33 9.34 -4.63 7.78
C LYS A 33 8.82 -5.10 6.42
N TRP A 34 9.50 -6.02 5.75
CA TRP A 34 9.13 -6.51 4.41
C TRP A 34 7.85 -7.34 4.39
N HIS A 35 7.57 -8.11 5.44
CA HIS A 35 6.28 -8.81 5.55
C HIS A 35 5.13 -7.83 5.75
N ARG A 36 5.32 -6.84 6.62
CA ARG A 36 4.32 -5.80 6.88
C ARG A 36 4.11 -4.91 5.65
N LEU A 37 5.18 -4.57 4.93
CA LEU A 37 5.12 -3.86 3.66
C LEU A 37 4.32 -4.66 2.62
N PHE A 38 4.58 -5.96 2.51
CA PHE A 38 3.84 -6.85 1.62
C PHE A 38 2.34 -6.86 1.93
N ASP A 39 1.98 -6.95 3.21
CA ASP A 39 0.58 -6.90 3.63
C ASP A 39 -0.05 -5.53 3.35
N MET A 40 0.67 -4.44 3.58
CA MET A 40 0.23 -3.08 3.26
C MET A 40 -0.03 -2.92 1.76
N ILE A 41 0.87 -3.38 0.90
CA ILE A 41 0.69 -3.34 -0.57
C ILE A 41 -0.60 -4.06 -0.97
N ARG A 42 -0.86 -5.23 -0.38
CA ARG A 42 -2.07 -6.01 -0.68
C ARG A 42 -3.36 -5.35 -0.16
N GLU A 43 -3.35 -4.91 1.09
CA GLU A 43 -4.54 -4.33 1.75
C GLU A 43 -4.94 -3.01 1.12
N LYS A 44 -3.97 -2.14 0.86
CA LYS A 44 -4.18 -0.84 0.23
C LYS A 44 -4.26 -0.90 -1.30
N ARG A 45 -4.06 -2.10 -1.88
CA ARG A 45 -4.06 -2.34 -3.33
C ARG A 45 -3.10 -1.41 -4.06
N ILE A 46 -1.90 -1.23 -3.52
CA ILE A 46 -0.86 -0.42 -4.15
C ILE A 46 -0.33 -1.17 -5.36
N ASP A 47 -0.23 -0.48 -6.47
CA ASP A 47 0.25 -1.01 -7.74
C ASP A 47 1.74 -0.71 -7.95
N ILE A 48 2.14 0.55 -7.72
CA ILE A 48 3.51 1.04 -7.81
C ILE A 48 3.85 1.72 -6.49
N LEU A 49 4.91 1.26 -5.83
CA LEU A 49 5.40 1.83 -4.58
C LEU A 49 6.87 2.22 -4.71
N ALA A 50 7.16 3.52 -4.60
CA ALA A 50 8.53 4.00 -4.44
C ALA A 50 8.92 3.93 -2.97
N LEU A 51 10.07 3.34 -2.70
CA LEU A 51 10.66 3.23 -1.37
C LEU A 51 11.99 3.98 -1.33
N ASN A 52 12.16 4.80 -0.32
CA ASN A 52 13.39 5.52 -0.02
C ASN A 52 14.08 4.91 1.21
N GLU A 53 15.37 5.14 1.35
CA GLU A 53 16.21 4.59 2.42
C GLU A 53 16.04 3.07 2.58
N THR A 54 16.10 2.36 1.47
CA THR A 54 15.84 0.91 1.49
C THR A 54 17.02 0.10 2.01
N HIS A 55 18.24 0.62 1.90
CA HIS A 55 19.47 -0.03 2.34
C HIS A 55 19.61 -1.47 1.83
N LEU A 56 19.25 -1.70 0.55
CA LEU A 56 19.25 -3.02 -0.07
C LEU A 56 20.43 -3.17 -1.02
N ASP A 57 21.26 -4.16 -0.75
CA ASP A 57 22.20 -4.72 -1.71
C ASP A 57 21.54 -5.75 -2.64
N ALA A 58 22.28 -6.27 -3.60
CA ALA A 58 21.78 -7.28 -4.54
C ALA A 58 21.34 -8.58 -3.84
N ALA A 59 22.06 -9.01 -2.81
CA ALA A 59 21.75 -10.23 -2.06
C ALA A 59 20.42 -10.10 -1.29
N ALA A 60 20.19 -8.93 -0.66
CA ALA A 60 18.92 -8.65 0.02
C ALA A 60 17.74 -8.59 -0.97
N VAL A 61 17.92 -8.00 -2.14
CA VAL A 61 16.89 -7.99 -3.21
C VAL A 61 16.58 -9.42 -3.67
N GLU A 62 17.57 -10.25 -3.84
CA GLU A 62 17.38 -11.66 -4.22
C GLU A 62 16.59 -12.44 -3.14
N LYS A 63 16.94 -12.28 -1.87
CA LYS A 63 16.19 -12.88 -0.75
C LYS A 63 14.72 -12.45 -0.76
N ILE A 64 14.46 -11.14 -0.98
CA ILE A 64 13.10 -10.63 -1.08
C ILE A 64 12.36 -11.23 -2.29
N HIS A 65 13.01 -11.34 -3.45
CA HIS A 65 12.43 -11.98 -4.63
C HIS A 65 12.13 -13.45 -4.39
N ASN A 66 13.03 -14.20 -3.74
CA ASN A 66 12.79 -15.60 -3.39
C ASN A 66 11.56 -15.78 -2.51
N ARG A 67 11.31 -14.84 -1.59
CA ARG A 67 10.18 -14.91 -0.67
C ARG A 67 8.88 -14.36 -1.25
N PHE A 68 8.93 -13.19 -1.89
CA PHE A 68 7.75 -12.42 -2.32
C PHE A 68 7.62 -12.31 -3.84
N GLY A 69 8.58 -12.82 -4.62
CA GLY A 69 8.68 -12.63 -6.07
C GLY A 69 7.54 -13.22 -6.90
N LYS A 70 6.71 -14.10 -6.32
CA LYS A 70 5.45 -14.51 -6.96
C LYS A 70 4.48 -13.35 -7.15
N ARG A 71 4.55 -12.33 -6.29
CA ARG A 71 3.61 -11.20 -6.26
C ARG A 71 4.25 -9.83 -6.38
N LEU A 72 5.52 -9.70 -6.00
CA LEU A 72 6.25 -8.43 -6.09
C LEU A 72 7.42 -8.53 -7.06
N ARG A 73 7.71 -7.42 -7.74
CA ARG A 73 8.93 -7.22 -8.50
C ARG A 73 9.59 -5.94 -8.02
N LEU A 74 10.86 -6.04 -7.64
CA LEU A 74 11.66 -4.92 -7.16
C LEU A 74 12.62 -4.47 -8.26
N TYR A 75 12.72 -3.14 -8.41
CA TYR A 75 13.69 -2.44 -9.23
C TYR A 75 14.49 -1.54 -8.30
N ASN A 76 15.73 -1.91 -8.00
CA ASN A 76 16.54 -1.33 -6.94
C ASN A 76 17.73 -0.55 -7.51
N SER A 77 18.00 0.61 -6.91
CA SER A 77 19.24 1.36 -7.08
C SER A 77 19.87 1.58 -5.69
N PRO A 78 20.87 0.78 -5.33
CA PRO A 78 21.54 0.91 -4.03
C PRO A 78 22.43 2.15 -3.98
N SER A 79 22.84 2.55 -2.77
CA SER A 79 23.92 3.54 -2.60
C SER A 79 25.20 3.02 -3.23
N PRO A 80 25.92 3.86 -4.01
CA PRO A 80 27.21 3.48 -4.58
C PRO A 80 28.29 3.23 -3.52
N GLU A 81 28.24 3.98 -2.40
CA GLU A 81 29.28 3.92 -1.37
C GLU A 81 29.00 2.83 -0.33
N ASN A 82 27.77 2.76 0.15
CA ASN A 82 27.39 1.81 1.22
C ASN A 82 25.96 1.33 1.03
N PRO A 83 25.75 0.28 0.21
CA PRO A 83 24.43 -0.24 -0.12
C PRO A 83 23.58 -0.67 1.09
N CYS A 84 24.21 -1.13 2.15
CA CYS A 84 23.53 -1.71 3.31
C CYS A 84 23.19 -0.71 4.42
N ALA A 85 23.76 0.51 4.38
CA ALA A 85 23.65 1.44 5.51
C ALA A 85 23.22 2.86 5.12
N LYS A 86 23.25 3.22 3.84
CA LYS A 86 22.90 4.56 3.39
C LYS A 86 22.02 4.50 2.15
N GLU A 87 21.14 5.50 2.01
CA GLU A 87 20.40 5.76 0.77
C GLU A 87 19.62 4.54 0.23
N GLY A 88 19.52 4.46 -1.07
CA GLY A 88 18.82 3.40 -1.78
C GLY A 88 17.39 3.77 -2.13
N VAL A 89 17.07 3.68 -3.42
CA VAL A 89 15.73 3.88 -3.95
C VAL A 89 15.28 2.62 -4.66
N THR A 90 14.12 2.13 -4.29
CA THR A 90 13.54 0.91 -4.86
C THR A 90 12.12 1.18 -5.33
N ILE A 91 11.78 0.81 -6.56
CA ILE A 91 10.39 0.75 -7.01
C ILE A 91 9.91 -0.68 -6.92
N VAL A 92 8.79 -0.89 -6.23
CA VAL A 92 8.12 -2.18 -6.07
C VAL A 92 6.87 -2.19 -6.91
N LEU A 93 6.75 -3.15 -7.82
CA LEU A 93 5.55 -3.42 -8.61
C LEU A 93 4.77 -4.60 -8.04
N ASN A 94 3.46 -4.43 -7.92
CA ASN A 94 2.54 -5.50 -7.57
C ASN A 94 2.17 -6.30 -8.82
N LYS A 95 2.77 -7.47 -9.00
CA LYS A 95 2.58 -8.34 -10.17
C LYS A 95 1.14 -8.83 -10.37
N GLU A 96 0.30 -8.76 -9.34
CA GLU A 96 -1.12 -9.14 -9.46
C GLU A 96 -1.95 -8.04 -10.14
N ARG A 97 -1.44 -6.81 -10.21
CA ARG A 97 -2.18 -5.63 -10.64
C ARG A 97 -1.50 -4.82 -11.74
N THR A 98 -0.19 -4.96 -11.90
CA THR A 98 0.60 -4.26 -12.93
C THR A 98 1.15 -5.23 -13.99
N ASN A 99 1.37 -4.71 -15.19
CA ASN A 99 2.15 -5.42 -16.20
C ASN A 99 3.66 -5.28 -15.86
N ILE A 100 4.37 -6.40 -15.90
CA ILE A 100 5.81 -6.45 -15.64
C ILE A 100 6.63 -6.85 -16.87
N GLN A 101 6.00 -7.10 -18.02
CA GLN A 101 6.67 -7.62 -19.21
C GLN A 101 7.47 -6.53 -19.94
N ASP A 102 6.90 -5.32 -20.07
CA ASP A 102 7.48 -4.24 -20.85
C ASP A 102 7.95 -3.07 -19.95
N VAL A 103 8.49 -3.40 -18.78
CA VAL A 103 8.98 -2.40 -17.84
C VAL A 103 10.36 -1.91 -18.26
N GLN A 104 10.46 -0.60 -18.45
CA GLN A 104 11.74 0.09 -18.63
C GLN A 104 12.17 0.69 -17.30
N PHE A 105 13.35 0.32 -16.83
CA PHE A 105 13.93 0.84 -15.59
C PHE A 105 15.25 1.55 -15.90
N ARG A 106 15.38 2.78 -15.44
CA ARG A 106 16.57 3.60 -15.64
C ARG A 106 17.01 4.25 -14.34
N VAL A 107 18.30 4.13 -14.03
CA VAL A 107 18.91 4.85 -12.91
C VAL A 107 19.33 6.24 -13.40
N ILE A 108 18.71 7.27 -12.83
CA ILE A 108 19.02 8.67 -13.15
C ILE A 108 20.18 9.16 -12.27
N VAL A 109 20.09 8.95 -10.96
CA VAL A 109 21.16 9.20 -9.99
C VAL A 109 21.27 7.98 -9.09
N PRO A 110 22.40 7.25 -9.09
CA PRO A 110 22.56 6.05 -8.28
C PRO A 110 22.22 6.28 -6.80
N GLY A 111 21.42 5.38 -6.23
CA GLY A 111 20.95 5.44 -4.84
C GLY A 111 19.96 6.56 -4.53
N ARG A 112 19.65 7.46 -5.47
CA ARG A 112 18.90 8.70 -5.23
C ARG A 112 17.72 8.94 -6.15
N ALA A 113 17.84 8.61 -7.45
CA ALA A 113 16.76 8.82 -8.41
C ALA A 113 16.70 7.72 -9.43
N VAL A 114 15.53 7.13 -9.59
CA VAL A 114 15.26 6.08 -10.57
C VAL A 114 13.96 6.36 -11.30
N MET A 115 13.93 6.02 -12.58
CA MET A 115 12.74 6.15 -13.42
C MET A 115 12.25 4.77 -13.84
N LEU A 116 10.96 4.56 -13.80
CA LEU A 116 10.32 3.35 -14.26
C LEU A 116 9.15 3.70 -15.16
N SER A 117 9.14 3.13 -16.37
CA SER A 117 8.00 3.20 -17.28
C SER A 117 7.37 1.82 -17.40
N THR A 118 6.07 1.75 -17.31
CA THR A 118 5.30 0.50 -17.45
C THR A 118 4.07 0.74 -18.28
N VAL A 119 3.69 -0.26 -19.08
CA VAL A 119 2.42 -0.23 -19.81
C VAL A 119 1.30 -0.54 -18.86
N TRP A 120 0.39 0.41 -18.75
CA TRP A 120 -0.83 0.29 -18.00
C TRP A 120 -2.02 0.06 -18.95
N HIS A 121 -3.20 -0.03 -18.42
CA HIS A 121 -4.44 -0.33 -19.12
C HIS A 121 -4.59 0.36 -20.50
N ALA A 122 -5.05 -0.38 -21.52
CA ALA A 122 -5.22 0.07 -22.91
C ALA A 122 -3.96 0.61 -23.60
N ASN A 123 -2.80 0.01 -23.28
CA ASN A 123 -1.48 0.38 -23.83
C ASN A 123 -1.01 1.81 -23.48
N ILE A 124 -1.57 2.43 -22.45
CA ILE A 124 -1.07 3.70 -21.92
C ILE A 124 0.20 3.42 -21.15
N THR A 125 1.28 4.10 -21.48
CA THR A 125 2.52 4.06 -20.71
C THR A 125 2.41 5.05 -19.55
N PHE A 126 2.76 4.60 -18.34
CA PHE A 126 2.90 5.44 -17.17
C PHE A 126 4.35 5.46 -16.72
N THR A 127 4.93 6.64 -16.61
CA THR A 127 6.33 6.86 -16.23
C THR A 127 6.40 7.52 -14.87
N TYR A 128 7.09 6.87 -13.95
CA TYR A 128 7.25 7.34 -12.56
C TYR A 128 8.72 7.58 -12.22
N LEU A 129 9.02 8.78 -11.75
CA LEU A 129 10.34 9.16 -11.23
C LEU A 129 10.31 9.08 -9.70
N ALA A 130 11.01 8.10 -9.13
CA ALA A 130 11.17 7.97 -7.68
C ALA A 130 12.47 8.67 -7.25
N VAL A 131 12.38 9.53 -6.22
CA VAL A 131 13.49 10.37 -5.77
C VAL A 131 13.70 10.28 -4.26
N TYR A 132 14.95 10.38 -3.84
CA TYR A 132 15.39 10.55 -2.47
C TYR A 132 16.44 11.67 -2.42
N ALA A 133 16.01 12.86 -2.07
CA ALA A 133 16.88 14.02 -2.07
C ALA A 133 17.85 14.02 -0.86
N PRO A 134 19.06 14.55 -0.98
CA PRO A 134 19.99 14.69 0.14
C PRO A 134 19.46 15.56 1.27
N ASN A 135 19.80 15.22 2.53
CA ASN A 135 19.45 16.04 3.71
C ASN A 135 20.27 17.34 3.77
N ASN A 136 21.51 17.31 3.25
CA ASN A 136 22.35 18.52 3.18
C ASN A 136 21.80 19.48 2.13
N ARG A 137 21.54 20.73 2.53
CA ARG A 137 20.91 21.75 1.69
C ARG A 137 21.64 22.03 0.37
N LYS A 138 22.97 22.14 0.40
CA LYS A 138 23.78 22.39 -0.82
C LYS A 138 23.77 21.20 -1.75
N GLU A 139 23.83 20.01 -1.21
CA GLU A 139 23.72 18.76 -1.98
C GLU A 139 22.32 18.59 -2.55
N ASN A 140 21.28 18.93 -1.79
CA ASN A 140 19.89 18.90 -2.22
C ASN A 140 19.65 19.85 -3.41
N GLU A 141 20.15 21.10 -3.35
CA GLU A 141 20.08 22.04 -4.46
C GLU A 141 20.77 21.46 -5.71
N ARG A 142 22.01 20.97 -5.57
CA ARG A 142 22.77 20.36 -6.68
C ARG A 142 22.10 19.12 -7.24
N PHE A 143 21.43 18.35 -6.40
CA PHE A 143 20.69 17.15 -6.80
C PHE A 143 19.55 17.49 -7.76
N TRP A 144 18.75 18.52 -7.46
CA TRP A 144 17.68 18.96 -8.35
C TRP A 144 18.22 19.51 -9.67
N ASP A 145 19.30 20.26 -9.64
CA ASP A 145 19.96 20.76 -10.84
C ASP A 145 20.52 19.62 -11.70
N LEU A 146 21.05 18.57 -11.07
CA LEU A 146 21.55 17.39 -11.77
C LEU A 146 20.41 16.63 -12.45
N ILE A 147 19.28 16.40 -11.77
CA ILE A 147 18.11 15.75 -12.36
C ILE A 147 17.57 16.60 -13.53
N TYR A 148 17.44 17.91 -13.33
CA TYR A 148 17.02 18.83 -14.36
C TYR A 148 17.87 18.68 -15.63
N THR A 149 19.19 18.76 -15.47
CA THR A 149 20.12 18.62 -16.59
C THR A 149 20.01 17.27 -17.27
N LYS A 150 20.02 16.16 -16.51
CA LYS A 150 19.98 14.81 -17.07
C LYS A 150 18.72 14.52 -17.87
N ILE A 151 17.56 14.90 -17.35
CA ILE A 151 16.28 14.58 -18.00
C ILE A 151 16.03 15.49 -19.21
N LEU A 152 16.32 16.79 -19.08
CA LEU A 152 16.00 17.73 -20.17
C LEU A 152 17.08 17.79 -21.27
N SER A 153 18.31 17.33 -21.00
CA SER A 153 19.37 17.28 -22.02
C SER A 153 19.37 15.98 -22.83
N ASP A 154 18.72 14.93 -22.37
CA ASP A 154 18.68 13.63 -23.02
C ASP A 154 17.26 13.28 -23.49
N SER A 155 16.99 13.50 -24.77
CA SER A 155 15.68 13.20 -25.36
C SER A 155 15.29 11.72 -25.30
N SER A 156 16.21 10.81 -24.97
CA SER A 156 15.91 9.39 -24.74
C SER A 156 15.28 9.12 -23.37
N ILE A 157 15.31 10.10 -22.46
CA ILE A 157 14.69 10.03 -21.15
C ILE A 157 13.30 10.67 -21.24
N PRO A 158 12.22 9.91 -21.04
CA PRO A 158 10.88 10.48 -21.08
C PRO A 158 10.65 11.46 -19.91
N ILE A 159 9.80 12.46 -20.13
CA ILE A 159 9.30 13.30 -19.04
C ILE A 159 8.35 12.42 -18.19
N PRO A 160 8.49 12.40 -16.85
CA PRO A 160 7.65 11.55 -16.02
C PRO A 160 6.21 12.08 -15.89
N ASP A 161 5.24 11.16 -15.89
CA ASP A 161 3.83 11.47 -15.58
C ASP A 161 3.64 11.82 -14.11
N ALA A 162 4.51 11.28 -13.24
CA ALA A 162 4.56 11.64 -11.84
C ALA A 162 5.98 11.48 -11.28
N MET A 163 6.32 12.29 -10.28
CA MET A 163 7.55 12.23 -9.49
C MET A 163 7.18 12.14 -8.01
N GLY A 164 7.74 11.18 -7.28
CA GLY A 164 7.45 11.06 -5.86
C GLY A 164 8.60 10.50 -5.06
N GLY A 165 8.63 10.85 -3.78
CA GLY A 165 9.66 10.44 -2.86
C GLY A 165 9.82 11.42 -1.70
N ASP A 166 10.94 11.29 -1.01
CA ASP A 166 11.37 12.20 0.04
C ASP A 166 12.23 13.32 -0.55
N MET A 167 11.67 14.53 -0.53
CA MET A 167 12.32 15.73 -1.07
C MET A 167 13.32 16.34 -0.09
N ASN A 168 13.30 15.91 1.17
CA ASN A 168 14.09 16.46 2.28
C ASN A 168 14.04 18.01 2.36
N SER A 169 12.94 18.58 1.93
CA SER A 169 12.68 20.01 1.94
C SER A 169 11.19 20.32 2.07
N VAL A 170 10.85 21.41 2.71
CA VAL A 170 9.48 21.95 2.76
C VAL A 170 9.30 22.93 1.59
N GLU A 171 8.10 22.98 1.04
CA GLU A 171 7.81 23.91 -0.07
C GLU A 171 7.16 25.19 0.43
N ASP A 172 6.19 25.05 1.33
CA ASP A 172 5.46 26.14 1.96
C ASP A 172 5.67 26.18 3.47
N THR A 173 5.47 27.32 4.08
CA THR A 173 5.61 27.49 5.54
C THR A 173 4.65 26.60 6.33
N ILE A 174 3.46 26.33 5.78
CA ILE A 174 2.46 25.42 6.40
C ILE A 174 2.87 23.94 6.36
N ASP A 175 3.88 23.59 5.58
CA ASP A 175 4.42 22.24 5.48
C ASP A 175 5.41 21.91 6.62
N ALA A 176 5.59 22.78 7.60
CA ALA A 176 6.44 22.56 8.76
C ALA A 176 5.77 23.01 10.06
N LEU A 177 6.03 22.26 11.14
CA LEU A 177 5.63 22.61 12.50
C LEU A 177 6.85 22.49 13.43
N PRO A 178 7.31 23.60 14.07
CA PRO A 178 6.86 24.97 13.89
C PRO A 178 7.06 25.49 12.47
N MET A 179 6.22 26.43 12.05
CA MET A 179 6.28 27.02 10.71
C MET A 179 7.64 27.60 10.42
N ARG A 180 8.24 27.20 9.32
CA ARG A 180 9.54 27.68 8.87
C ARG A 180 9.58 27.74 7.34
N ARG A 181 10.43 28.62 6.81
CA ARG A 181 10.71 28.69 5.37
C ARG A 181 11.92 27.82 5.05
N GLU A 182 11.87 27.17 3.90
CA GLU A 182 13.02 26.45 3.38
C GLU A 182 14.09 27.40 2.84
N HIS A 183 15.30 26.89 2.69
CA HIS A 183 16.40 27.60 2.06
C HIS A 183 16.06 27.96 0.60
N ALA A 184 16.24 29.24 0.23
CA ALA A 184 15.81 29.76 -1.07
C ALA A 184 16.43 29.03 -2.29
N GLY A 185 17.66 28.52 -2.16
CA GLY A 185 18.33 27.74 -3.21
C GLY A 185 17.61 26.42 -3.50
N VAL A 186 17.35 25.62 -2.46
CA VAL A 186 16.65 24.33 -2.57
C VAL A 186 15.26 24.52 -3.18
N SER A 187 14.48 25.46 -2.65
CA SER A 187 13.13 25.74 -3.17
C SER A 187 13.16 26.20 -4.63
N ARG A 188 14.18 26.96 -5.04
CA ARG A 188 14.33 27.43 -6.42
C ARG A 188 14.67 26.28 -7.36
N ALA A 189 15.65 25.44 -7.01
CA ALA A 189 16.09 24.33 -7.85
C ALA A 189 14.98 23.29 -8.05
N LEU A 190 14.30 22.88 -6.97
CA LEU A 190 13.16 21.97 -7.05
C LEU A 190 12.01 22.56 -7.87
N ARG A 191 11.64 23.83 -7.63
CA ARG A 191 10.57 24.50 -8.38
C ARG A 191 10.90 24.63 -9.86
N ARG A 192 12.17 24.93 -10.20
CA ARG A 192 12.62 24.95 -11.60
C ARG A 192 12.42 23.61 -12.28
N LEU A 193 12.78 22.51 -11.62
CA LEU A 193 12.59 21.17 -12.14
C LEU A 193 11.11 20.84 -12.33
N VAL A 194 10.30 21.05 -11.30
CA VAL A 194 8.84 20.77 -11.29
C VAL A 194 8.12 21.57 -12.38
N CYS A 195 8.45 22.87 -12.54
CA CYS A 195 7.90 23.72 -13.59
C CYS A 195 8.32 23.25 -15.00
N ALA A 196 9.59 22.88 -15.19
CA ALA A 196 10.07 22.41 -16.48
C ALA A 196 9.47 21.08 -16.93
N MET A 197 9.04 20.24 -15.98
CA MET A 197 8.33 18.98 -16.23
C MET A 197 6.80 19.14 -16.18
N GLU A 198 6.28 20.35 -16.01
CA GLU A 198 4.85 20.65 -15.88
C GLU A 198 4.13 19.83 -14.79
N LEU A 199 4.84 19.56 -13.69
CA LEU A 199 4.32 18.80 -12.56
C LEU A 199 3.74 19.74 -11.50
N VAL A 200 2.76 19.26 -10.74
CA VAL A 200 2.12 19.96 -9.61
C VAL A 200 2.05 19.05 -8.39
N ASP A 201 2.14 19.62 -7.17
CA ASP A 201 1.93 18.89 -5.92
C ASP A 201 0.46 18.49 -5.79
N GLY A 202 0.15 17.25 -6.16
CA GLY A 202 -1.21 16.81 -6.29
C GLY A 202 -1.95 16.74 -4.96
N TRP A 203 -1.27 16.39 -3.87
CA TRP A 203 -1.93 16.38 -2.56
C TRP A 203 -2.31 17.80 -2.12
N ARG A 204 -1.43 18.76 -2.32
CA ARG A 204 -1.68 20.17 -1.96
C ARG A 204 -2.79 20.77 -2.82
N GLU A 205 -2.80 20.46 -4.13
CA GLU A 205 -3.86 20.90 -5.05
C GLU A 205 -5.24 20.41 -4.62
N HIS A 206 -5.36 19.15 -4.18
CA HIS A 206 -6.64 18.58 -3.75
C HIS A 206 -7.07 18.98 -2.33
N ASN A 207 -6.13 19.27 -1.46
CA ASN A 207 -6.40 19.49 -0.05
C ASN A 207 -6.24 20.96 0.39
N GLY A 208 -5.77 21.83 -0.51
CA GLY A 208 -5.61 23.26 -0.23
C GLY A 208 -4.78 23.54 1.01
N GLY A 209 -5.26 24.38 1.90
CA GLY A 209 -4.58 24.78 3.13
C GLY A 209 -4.61 23.78 4.28
N LYS A 210 -5.06 22.53 4.07
CA LYS A 210 -5.05 21.52 5.14
C LYS A 210 -3.63 21.22 5.60
N LEU A 211 -3.47 21.12 6.94
CA LEU A 211 -2.23 20.68 7.56
C LEU A 211 -2.13 19.15 7.46
N ALA A 212 -0.99 18.67 7.00
CA ALA A 212 -0.61 17.26 7.08
C ALA A 212 0.90 17.15 6.96
N TYR A 213 1.49 16.32 7.80
CA TYR A 213 2.93 16.13 7.87
C TYR A 213 3.27 14.70 7.52
N THR A 214 4.38 14.51 6.81
CA THR A 214 4.83 13.18 6.36
C THR A 214 6.01 12.67 7.15
N HIS A 215 6.76 13.54 7.81
CA HIS A 215 7.89 13.20 8.66
C HIS A 215 7.78 13.86 10.02
N ARG A 216 8.14 13.13 11.06
CA ARG A 216 8.21 13.62 12.42
C ARG A 216 9.56 13.28 13.02
N GLN A 217 10.26 14.29 13.55
CA GLN A 217 11.48 14.09 14.31
C GLN A 217 11.13 13.72 15.76
N PRO A 218 11.41 12.48 16.21
CA PRO A 218 10.99 12.04 17.55
C PRO A 218 11.64 12.84 18.70
N SER A 219 12.90 13.28 18.53
CA SER A 219 13.67 13.98 19.56
C SER A 219 13.23 15.42 19.80
N THR A 220 12.76 16.11 18.77
CA THR A 220 12.38 17.54 18.83
C THR A 220 10.89 17.77 18.71
N GLY A 221 10.12 16.74 18.32
CA GLY A 221 8.71 16.87 18.03
C GLY A 221 8.38 17.69 16.78
N THR A 222 9.40 18.16 16.04
CA THR A 222 9.21 18.91 14.81
C THR A 222 8.60 18.01 13.74
N GLN A 223 7.74 18.59 12.92
CA GLN A 223 7.06 17.88 11.83
C GLN A 223 7.24 18.61 10.51
N SER A 224 7.24 17.86 9.42
CA SER A 224 7.37 18.43 8.08
C SER A 224 6.70 17.53 7.03
N ARG A 225 6.17 18.15 5.98
CA ARG A 225 5.68 17.45 4.79
C ARG A 225 6.78 17.49 3.73
N ILE A 226 7.66 16.51 3.78
CA ILE A 226 8.81 16.37 2.90
C ILE A 226 8.65 15.24 1.89
N ASP A 227 7.77 14.27 2.15
CA ASP A 227 7.40 13.25 1.19
C ASP A 227 6.23 13.75 0.35
N ARG A 228 6.38 13.76 -0.98
CA ARG A 228 5.38 14.27 -1.91
C ARG A 228 5.26 13.39 -3.14
N ILE A 229 4.13 13.56 -3.82
CA ILE A 229 3.94 13.09 -5.19
C ILE A 229 3.50 14.30 -6.02
N TYR A 230 4.33 14.67 -6.98
CA TYR A 230 3.99 15.61 -8.03
C TYR A 230 3.46 14.84 -9.23
N ALA A 231 2.45 15.35 -9.89
CA ALA A 231 1.86 14.72 -11.06
C ALA A 231 1.70 15.74 -12.21
N SER A 232 1.78 15.25 -13.45
CA SER A 232 1.51 16.05 -14.62
C SER A 232 0.06 16.54 -14.64
N ARG A 233 -0.21 17.66 -15.33
CA ARG A 233 -1.58 18.18 -15.44
C ARG A 233 -2.54 17.16 -16.03
N GLU A 234 -2.08 16.33 -16.97
CA GLU A 234 -2.88 15.24 -17.56
C GLU A 234 -3.21 14.18 -16.49
N THR A 235 -2.22 13.72 -15.74
CA THR A 235 -2.40 12.78 -14.63
C THR A 235 -3.34 13.36 -13.57
N MET A 236 -3.25 14.65 -13.26
CA MET A 236 -4.12 15.33 -12.29
C MET A 236 -5.59 15.26 -12.68
N GLN A 237 -5.94 15.34 -13.96
CA GLN A 237 -7.34 15.27 -14.44
C GLN A 237 -8.01 13.94 -14.11
N THR A 238 -7.24 12.87 -14.03
CA THR A 238 -7.73 11.50 -13.77
C THR A 238 -7.37 10.99 -12.39
N SER A 239 -6.62 11.77 -11.61
CA SER A 239 -6.20 11.40 -10.26
C SER A 239 -7.28 11.70 -9.20
N GLN A 240 -7.32 10.85 -8.19
CA GLN A 240 -8.23 10.96 -7.05
C GLN A 240 -7.62 10.28 -5.82
N ASN A 241 -8.31 10.39 -4.68
CA ASN A 241 -7.95 9.69 -3.43
C ASN A 241 -6.50 9.96 -2.99
N TRP A 242 -6.08 11.23 -3.08
CA TRP A 242 -4.81 11.69 -2.54
C TRP A 242 -4.81 11.58 -1.02
N ASP A 243 -3.93 10.75 -0.48
CA ASP A 243 -3.92 10.43 0.96
C ASP A 243 -2.49 10.42 1.53
N ILE A 244 -2.41 10.83 2.80
CA ILE A 244 -1.23 10.69 3.66
C ILE A 244 -1.63 9.81 4.82
N ASP A 245 -1.06 8.61 4.93
CA ASP A 245 -1.49 7.59 5.88
C ASP A 245 -0.33 7.03 6.72
N VAL A 246 -0.68 6.53 7.90
CA VAL A 246 0.26 5.88 8.81
C VAL A 246 0.57 4.48 8.29
N PRO A 247 1.85 4.13 8.02
CA PRO A 247 2.22 2.77 7.61
C PRO A 247 1.96 1.77 8.75
N ASN A 248 1.93 0.48 8.40
CA ASN A 248 1.69 -0.61 9.36
C ASN A 248 2.97 -1.16 10.03
N PHE A 249 4.09 -0.46 9.87
CA PHE A 249 5.37 -0.75 10.52
C PHE A 249 6.05 0.53 10.97
N LYS A 250 7.05 0.38 11.84
CA LYS A 250 7.74 1.51 12.45
C LYS A 250 8.63 2.24 11.45
N THR A 251 8.28 3.47 11.15
CA THR A 251 9.06 4.49 10.47
C THR A 251 8.59 5.86 10.96
N ASP A 252 9.43 6.86 10.88
CA ASP A 252 9.12 8.25 11.19
C ASP A 252 8.44 8.98 10.01
N HIS A 253 8.26 8.29 8.88
CA HIS A 253 7.60 8.81 7.69
C HIS A 253 6.17 8.27 7.50
N ARG A 254 5.39 8.93 6.66
CA ARG A 254 4.03 8.58 6.27
C ARG A 254 4.00 8.10 4.81
N LEU A 255 3.07 7.20 4.54
CA LEU A 255 2.77 6.75 3.18
C LEU A 255 1.98 7.82 2.46
N VAL A 256 2.52 8.36 1.36
CA VAL A 256 1.80 9.25 0.45
C VAL A 256 1.32 8.45 -0.74
N SER A 257 0.06 8.61 -1.13
CA SER A 257 -0.51 7.85 -2.25
C SER A 257 -1.55 8.64 -3.04
N MET A 258 -1.71 8.25 -4.31
CA MET A 258 -2.75 8.71 -5.22
C MET A 258 -3.31 7.54 -6.03
N GLU A 259 -4.50 7.70 -6.55
CA GLU A 259 -5.12 6.76 -7.49
C GLU A 259 -5.38 7.47 -8.83
N ILE A 260 -4.98 6.85 -9.93
CA ILE A 260 -5.20 7.31 -11.28
C ILE A 260 -6.25 6.41 -11.92
N THR A 261 -7.29 6.98 -12.52
CA THR A 261 -8.36 6.24 -13.19
C THR A 261 -8.23 6.36 -14.70
N ASN A 262 -8.47 5.27 -15.43
CA ASN A 262 -8.61 5.34 -16.87
C ASN A 262 -10.08 5.58 -17.23
N PRO A 263 -10.44 6.73 -17.81
CA PRO A 263 -11.83 7.06 -18.16
C PRO A 263 -12.47 6.08 -19.15
N GLY A 264 -11.66 5.48 -20.03
CA GLY A 264 -12.11 4.48 -21.01
C GLY A 264 -12.30 3.07 -20.47
N SER A 265 -11.98 2.84 -19.18
CA SER A 265 -12.11 1.51 -18.61
C SER A 265 -13.53 1.20 -18.16
N PRO A 266 -14.06 -0.01 -18.44
CA PRO A 266 -15.33 -0.41 -17.88
C PRO A 266 -15.23 -0.43 -16.34
N ARG A 267 -16.21 0.15 -15.66
CA ARG A 267 -16.30 0.09 -14.20
C ARG A 267 -16.43 -1.36 -13.77
N LEU A 268 -15.34 -1.94 -13.32
CA LEU A 268 -15.37 -3.24 -12.68
C LEU A 268 -16.07 -3.07 -11.33
N GLY A 269 -17.23 -3.67 -11.18
CA GLY A 269 -17.94 -3.72 -9.90
C GLY A 269 -17.05 -4.31 -8.79
N ARG A 270 -17.50 -4.21 -7.54
CA ARG A 270 -16.72 -4.65 -6.34
C ARG A 270 -16.32 -6.14 -6.32
N GLY A 271 -16.56 -6.89 -7.40
CA GLY A 271 -16.30 -8.32 -7.46
C GLY A 271 -17.20 -9.13 -6.52
N ARG A 272 -17.04 -10.46 -6.50
CA ARG A 272 -17.73 -11.32 -5.55
C ARG A 272 -17.18 -11.05 -4.14
N ALA A 273 -18.08 -10.80 -3.18
CA ALA A 273 -17.72 -10.68 -1.78
C ALA A 273 -17.03 -11.98 -1.33
N THR A 274 -15.76 -11.88 -0.99
CA THR A 274 -15.00 -12.98 -0.39
C THR A 274 -14.99 -12.81 1.12
N TRP A 275 -15.18 -13.92 1.82
CA TRP A 275 -15.16 -13.94 3.28
C TRP A 275 -13.74 -14.21 3.76
N PRO A 276 -13.27 -13.51 4.77
CA PRO A 276 -12.07 -13.94 5.49
C PRO A 276 -12.43 -15.16 6.34
N LYS A 277 -12.47 -16.34 5.73
CA LYS A 277 -12.83 -17.61 6.36
C LYS A 277 -12.13 -17.80 7.71
N HIS A 278 -10.83 -17.43 7.76
CA HIS A 278 -10.00 -17.56 8.95
C HIS A 278 -10.43 -16.69 10.14
N LEU A 279 -11.15 -15.59 9.91
CA LEU A 279 -11.61 -14.71 10.99
C LEU A 279 -12.95 -15.14 11.57
N ILE A 280 -13.74 -15.90 10.82
CA ILE A 280 -15.08 -16.34 11.22
C ILE A 280 -15.19 -17.84 11.48
N ALA A 281 -14.25 -18.66 11.01
CA ALA A 281 -14.30 -20.12 11.20
C ALA A 281 -14.27 -20.56 12.67
N GLY A 282 -13.66 -19.78 13.56
CA GLY A 282 -13.65 -20.02 15.01
C GLY A 282 -14.75 -19.31 15.78
N ASP A 283 -15.68 -18.63 15.10
CA ASP A 283 -16.77 -17.89 15.77
C ASP A 283 -17.84 -18.86 16.28
N LYS A 284 -17.99 -18.94 17.61
CA LYS A 284 -18.92 -19.88 18.27
C LYS A 284 -20.35 -19.63 17.82
N VAL A 285 -20.80 -18.38 17.74
CA VAL A 285 -22.19 -18.03 17.37
C VAL A 285 -22.47 -18.44 15.93
N LEU A 286 -21.51 -18.26 15.01
CA LEU A 286 -21.65 -18.71 13.63
C LEU A 286 -21.74 -20.25 13.55
N ASN A 287 -20.87 -20.96 14.26
CA ASN A 287 -20.84 -22.42 14.27
C ASN A 287 -22.13 -23.00 14.83
N ASP A 288 -22.66 -22.44 15.92
CA ASP A 288 -23.92 -22.84 16.50
C ASP A 288 -25.12 -22.58 15.54
N THR A 289 -25.07 -21.43 14.84
CA THR A 289 -26.06 -21.10 13.78
C THR A 289 -26.03 -22.10 12.62
N ILE A 290 -24.81 -22.46 12.16
CA ILE A 290 -24.64 -23.43 11.06
C ILE A 290 -25.19 -24.81 11.49
N LYS A 291 -24.87 -25.27 12.72
CA LYS A 291 -25.36 -26.55 13.25
C LYS A 291 -26.88 -26.57 13.34
N ALA A 292 -27.50 -25.55 13.93
CA ALA A 292 -28.95 -25.46 14.07
C ALA A 292 -29.65 -25.49 12.70
N ARG A 293 -29.18 -24.74 11.74
CA ARG A 293 -29.74 -24.73 10.37
C ARG A 293 -29.50 -26.05 9.63
N GLY A 294 -28.34 -26.70 9.89
CA GLY A 294 -28.06 -28.05 9.37
C GLY A 294 -29.04 -29.09 9.84
N LEU A 295 -29.37 -29.11 11.14
CA LEU A 295 -30.39 -30.00 11.72
C LEU A 295 -31.76 -29.75 11.09
N THR A 296 -32.19 -28.51 10.95
CA THR A 296 -33.45 -28.16 10.28
C THR A 296 -33.47 -28.60 8.80
N LEU A 297 -32.35 -28.52 8.09
CA LEU A 297 -32.28 -29.06 6.72
C LEU A 297 -32.42 -30.58 6.72
N GLN A 298 -31.75 -31.28 7.64
CA GLN A 298 -31.81 -32.73 7.76
C GLN A 298 -33.26 -33.19 8.03
N GLU A 299 -33.94 -32.61 9.01
CA GLU A 299 -35.34 -32.90 9.31
C GLU A 299 -36.25 -32.76 8.08
N ARG A 300 -36.10 -31.68 7.31
CA ARG A 300 -36.87 -31.45 6.09
C ARG A 300 -36.56 -32.47 4.98
N LEU A 301 -35.32 -32.89 4.87
CA LEU A 301 -34.90 -33.92 3.90
C LEU A 301 -35.47 -35.28 4.30
N ASP A 302 -35.48 -35.63 5.60
CA ASP A 302 -36.03 -36.85 6.11
C ASP A 302 -37.56 -36.89 5.93
N GLU A 303 -38.26 -35.76 6.11
CA GLU A 303 -39.69 -35.64 5.77
C GLU A 303 -40.00 -35.94 4.31
N LEU A 304 -39.15 -35.46 3.39
CA LEU A 304 -39.31 -35.76 1.96
C LEU A 304 -38.97 -37.21 1.63
N GLN A 305 -37.96 -37.79 2.28
CA GLN A 305 -37.52 -39.15 2.05
C GLN A 305 -38.54 -40.17 2.60
N THR A 306 -39.14 -39.86 3.72
CA THR A 306 -40.17 -40.75 4.38
C THR A 306 -41.56 -40.55 3.80
N GLY A 307 -41.74 -39.66 2.82
CA GLY A 307 -43.07 -39.38 2.24
C GLY A 307 -44.02 -38.57 3.14
N ARG A 308 -43.57 -38.14 4.33
CA ARG A 308 -44.37 -37.27 5.22
C ARG A 308 -44.62 -35.88 4.58
N ARG A 309 -43.82 -35.52 3.62
CA ARG A 309 -43.97 -34.28 2.82
C ARG A 309 -43.84 -34.61 1.34
N ALA A 310 -44.77 -34.10 0.55
CA ALA A 310 -44.73 -34.33 -0.90
C ALA A 310 -43.57 -33.60 -1.56
N ARG A 311 -42.90 -34.29 -2.47
CA ARG A 311 -41.87 -33.67 -3.34
C ARG A 311 -42.59 -32.96 -4.49
N THR A 312 -42.29 -31.65 -4.65
CA THR A 312 -42.86 -30.79 -5.70
C THR A 312 -41.74 -29.97 -6.36
N ASP A 313 -42.07 -29.25 -7.43
CA ASP A 313 -41.14 -28.34 -8.09
C ASP A 313 -40.68 -27.19 -7.16
N THR A 314 -41.49 -26.82 -6.17
CA THR A 314 -41.18 -25.79 -5.17
C THR A 314 -40.68 -26.35 -3.83
N ASN A 315 -40.74 -27.67 -3.62
CA ASN A 315 -40.29 -28.33 -2.40
C ASN A 315 -39.54 -29.62 -2.73
N ASN A 316 -38.24 -29.48 -2.97
CA ASN A 316 -37.34 -30.56 -3.35
C ASN A 316 -35.95 -30.38 -2.68
N PRO A 317 -35.11 -31.43 -2.60
CA PRO A 317 -33.81 -31.36 -1.94
C PRO A 317 -32.88 -30.24 -2.48
N GLN A 318 -32.95 -29.96 -3.77
CA GLN A 318 -32.10 -28.94 -4.39
C GLN A 318 -32.44 -27.53 -3.89
N LEU A 319 -33.77 -27.22 -3.81
CA LEU A 319 -34.23 -25.92 -3.31
C LEU A 319 -34.00 -25.77 -1.80
N LEU A 320 -34.21 -26.83 -1.02
CA LEU A 320 -33.93 -26.84 0.40
C LEU A 320 -32.43 -26.60 0.68
N PHE A 321 -31.55 -27.24 -0.09
CA PHE A 321 -30.13 -27.05 0.05
C PHE A 321 -29.67 -25.65 -0.44
N LYS A 322 -30.32 -25.10 -1.47
CA LYS A 322 -30.08 -23.72 -1.92
C LYS A 322 -30.48 -22.74 -0.82
N ASP A 323 -31.69 -22.85 -0.25
CA ASP A 323 -32.16 -22.00 0.85
C ASP A 323 -31.22 -22.06 2.07
N PHE A 324 -30.80 -23.29 2.43
CA PHE A 324 -29.79 -23.49 3.47
C PHE A 324 -28.49 -22.71 3.18
N LYS A 325 -27.90 -22.84 1.97
CA LYS A 325 -26.69 -22.13 1.58
C LYS A 325 -26.88 -20.62 1.66
N ASP A 326 -27.99 -20.11 1.15
CA ASP A 326 -28.27 -18.68 1.12
C ASP A 326 -28.39 -18.10 2.54
N LYS A 327 -29.03 -18.84 3.45
CA LYS A 327 -29.12 -18.50 4.88
C LYS A 327 -27.77 -18.56 5.60
N ILE A 328 -26.92 -19.54 5.29
CA ILE A 328 -25.57 -19.62 5.84
C ILE A 328 -24.71 -18.45 5.31
N PHE A 329 -24.78 -18.13 4.02
CA PHE A 329 -24.07 -16.99 3.48
C PHE A 329 -24.51 -15.68 4.13
N SER A 330 -25.81 -15.50 4.41
CA SER A 330 -26.30 -14.33 5.14
C SER A 330 -25.73 -14.26 6.55
N ALA A 331 -25.77 -15.34 7.31
CA ALA A 331 -25.20 -15.42 8.65
C ALA A 331 -23.68 -15.15 8.66
N CYS A 332 -22.94 -15.69 7.70
CA CYS A 332 -21.53 -15.37 7.53
C CYS A 332 -21.30 -13.88 7.27
N ARG A 333 -22.16 -13.23 6.48
CA ARG A 333 -22.08 -11.77 6.22
C ARG A 333 -22.29 -10.96 7.49
N GLU A 334 -23.30 -11.29 8.25
CA GLU A 334 -23.60 -10.60 9.49
C GLU A 334 -22.46 -10.73 10.50
N ARG A 335 -21.97 -11.97 10.71
CA ARG A 335 -20.83 -12.18 11.63
C ARG A 335 -19.54 -11.53 11.14
N ALA A 336 -19.25 -11.59 9.86
CA ALA A 336 -18.09 -10.92 9.30
C ALA A 336 -18.14 -9.40 9.52
N ARG A 337 -19.32 -8.77 9.42
CA ARG A 337 -19.52 -7.35 9.72
C ARG A 337 -19.25 -7.00 11.19
N ILE A 338 -19.38 -7.95 12.11
CA ILE A 338 -19.16 -7.74 13.55
C ILE A 338 -17.72 -8.08 13.94
N VAL A 339 -17.22 -9.25 13.52
CA VAL A 339 -15.95 -9.82 14.00
C VAL A 339 -14.72 -9.23 13.26
N VAL A 340 -14.87 -9.02 11.94
CA VAL A 340 -13.75 -8.52 11.11
C VAL A 340 -13.46 -7.04 11.35
N PRO A 341 -14.46 -6.16 11.50
CA PRO A 341 -14.18 -4.74 11.64
C PRO A 341 -13.57 -4.35 12.98
N ARG A 342 -13.73 -5.14 14.06
CA ARG A 342 -13.36 -4.67 15.39
C ARG A 342 -11.89 -4.26 15.51
N LEU A 343 -10.96 -5.13 15.13
CA LEU A 343 -9.53 -4.80 15.12
C LEU A 343 -9.18 -3.76 14.04
N LYS A 344 -9.79 -3.88 12.86
CA LYS A 344 -9.58 -2.89 11.80
C LYS A 344 -10.11 -1.53 12.22
N LYS A 345 -11.30 -1.47 12.81
CA LYS A 345 -11.89 -0.24 13.32
C LYS A 345 -11.02 0.39 14.41
N GLU A 346 -10.50 -0.42 15.35
CA GLU A 346 -9.56 0.06 16.38
C GLU A 346 -8.28 0.63 15.76
N ILE A 347 -7.72 -0.03 14.75
CA ILE A 347 -6.56 0.47 14.00
C ILE A 347 -6.88 1.78 13.28
N ASP A 348 -8.00 1.84 12.56
CA ASP A 348 -8.42 3.01 11.80
C ASP A 348 -8.71 4.21 12.75
N GLU A 349 -9.32 3.96 13.91
CA GLU A 349 -9.52 4.96 14.96
C GLU A 349 -8.20 5.47 15.57
N LEU A 350 -7.25 4.56 15.85
CA LEU A 350 -5.93 4.95 16.34
C LEU A 350 -5.17 5.80 15.30
N LYS A 351 -5.21 5.41 14.03
CA LYS A 351 -4.60 6.17 12.93
C LYS A 351 -5.22 7.55 12.79
N LEU A 352 -6.54 7.62 12.87
CA LEU A 352 -7.25 8.91 12.85
C LEU A 352 -6.83 9.81 14.02
N ARG A 353 -6.74 9.25 15.22
CA ARG A 353 -6.36 10.01 16.42
C ARG A 353 -4.91 10.48 16.37
N ILE A 354 -4.00 9.65 15.85
CA ILE A 354 -2.61 10.05 15.60
C ILE A 354 -2.58 11.26 14.65
N ARG A 355 -3.28 11.20 13.51
CA ARG A 355 -3.35 12.33 12.56
C ARG A 355 -3.94 13.60 13.19
N GLN A 356 -4.96 13.48 14.04
CA GLN A 356 -5.56 14.63 14.74
C GLN A 356 -4.53 15.31 15.65
N ILE A 357 -3.81 14.55 16.47
CA ILE A 357 -2.78 15.08 17.37
C ILE A 357 -1.59 15.65 16.59
N GLU A 358 -1.16 14.99 15.52
CA GLU A 358 -0.09 15.49 14.65
C GLU A 358 -0.41 16.86 14.06
N ASN A 359 -1.68 17.08 13.69
CA ASN A 359 -2.13 18.32 13.04
C ASN A 359 -2.68 19.37 14.02
N ASP A 360 -2.73 19.06 15.32
CA ASP A 360 -3.19 20.00 16.33
C ASP A 360 -2.07 20.97 16.71
N THR A 361 -2.20 22.20 16.25
CA THR A 361 -1.25 23.29 16.52
C THR A 361 -1.42 23.92 17.91
N THR A 362 -2.49 23.58 18.64
CA THR A 362 -2.78 24.13 19.97
C THR A 362 -2.10 23.37 21.10
N LEU A 363 -1.70 22.11 20.84
CA LEU A 363 -1.02 21.29 21.83
C LEU A 363 0.43 21.72 22.01
N ASP A 364 0.87 21.71 23.26
CA ASP A 364 2.29 21.87 23.59
C ASP A 364 3.15 20.73 22.99
N THR A 365 4.41 21.04 22.71
CA THR A 365 5.32 20.10 22.05
C THR A 365 5.57 18.85 22.88
N GLU A 366 5.74 18.99 24.21
CA GLU A 366 5.98 17.85 25.10
C GLU A 366 4.75 16.96 25.22
N GLU A 367 3.57 17.56 25.39
CA GLU A 367 2.28 16.86 25.45
C GLU A 367 2.00 16.09 24.14
N ARG A 368 2.29 16.70 22.99
CA ARG A 368 2.18 16.08 21.68
C ARG A 368 3.09 14.89 21.54
N ILE A 369 4.37 15.01 21.94
CA ILE A 369 5.36 13.91 21.87
C ILE A 369 4.86 12.72 22.69
N LEU A 370 4.47 12.96 23.95
CA LEU A 370 4.01 11.92 24.86
C LEU A 370 2.76 11.21 24.35
N SER A 371 1.75 11.99 23.92
CA SER A 371 0.48 11.46 23.38
C SER A 371 0.70 10.60 22.16
N LEU A 372 1.55 11.05 21.23
CA LEU A 372 1.86 10.30 20.01
C LEU A 372 2.65 9.03 20.30
N ALA A 373 3.60 9.04 21.25
CA ALA A 373 4.34 7.86 21.65
C ALA A 373 3.41 6.74 22.16
N VAL A 374 2.47 7.10 23.05
CA VAL A 374 1.48 6.15 23.59
C VAL A 374 0.56 5.59 22.50
N LEU A 375 0.07 6.45 21.61
CA LEU A 375 -0.81 6.00 20.54
C LEU A 375 -0.09 5.15 19.47
N GLN A 376 1.16 5.45 19.18
CA GLN A 376 1.98 4.67 18.25
C GLN A 376 2.27 3.29 18.81
N GLU A 377 2.63 3.18 20.08
CA GLU A 377 2.82 1.90 20.78
C GLU A 377 1.52 1.06 20.76
N LYS A 378 0.39 1.70 21.06
CA LYS A 378 -0.91 1.02 21.02
C LYS A 378 -1.28 0.56 19.60
N LEU A 379 -1.00 1.37 18.59
CA LEU A 379 -1.20 1.02 17.18
C LEU A 379 -0.34 -0.19 16.80
N GLU A 380 0.95 -0.17 17.13
CA GLU A 380 1.88 -1.27 16.86
C GLU A 380 1.41 -2.57 17.51
N ASN A 381 1.03 -2.54 18.78
CA ASN A 381 0.50 -3.69 19.51
C ASN A 381 -0.80 -4.21 18.89
N THR A 382 -1.71 -3.34 18.45
CA THR A 382 -2.98 -3.75 17.82
C THR A 382 -2.75 -4.33 16.43
N GLU A 383 -1.83 -3.77 15.66
CA GLU A 383 -1.42 -4.31 14.36
C GLU A 383 -0.72 -5.68 14.49
N MET A 384 0.16 -5.85 15.48
CA MET A 384 0.76 -7.16 15.78
C MET A 384 -0.31 -8.22 16.11
N ARG A 385 -1.27 -7.89 16.98
CA ARG A 385 -2.38 -8.80 17.33
C ARG A 385 -3.23 -9.18 16.11
N ARG A 386 -3.46 -8.24 15.20
CA ARG A 386 -4.15 -8.51 13.93
C ARG A 386 -3.33 -9.45 13.04
N TYR A 387 -2.03 -9.20 12.96
CA TYR A 387 -1.11 -9.99 12.14
C TYR A 387 -0.93 -11.41 12.67
N GLU A 388 -0.81 -11.63 13.98
CA GLU A 388 -0.74 -12.97 14.57
C GLU A 388 -1.96 -13.83 14.25
N LYS A 389 -3.16 -13.25 14.25
CA LYS A 389 -4.38 -13.95 13.85
C LYS A 389 -4.33 -14.39 12.38
N VAL A 390 -3.84 -13.54 11.49
CA VAL A 390 -3.64 -13.88 10.07
C VAL A 390 -2.58 -14.98 9.92
N LYS A 391 -1.51 -14.93 10.69
CA LYS A 391 -0.42 -15.91 10.74
C LYS A 391 -0.90 -17.30 11.14
N THR A 392 -1.61 -17.38 12.23
CA THR A 392 -2.12 -18.66 12.75
C THR A 392 -3.03 -19.32 11.72
N SER A 393 -3.86 -18.54 11.04
CA SER A 393 -4.73 -19.04 9.97
C SER A 393 -3.98 -19.48 8.72
N ALA A 394 -2.92 -18.76 8.33
CA ALA A 394 -2.09 -19.14 7.19
C ALA A 394 -1.30 -20.43 7.47
N ARG A 395 -0.79 -20.60 8.71
CA ARG A 395 -0.10 -21.83 9.14
C ARG A 395 -1.06 -23.03 9.17
N ALA A 396 -2.26 -22.85 9.68
CA ALA A 396 -3.26 -23.91 9.68
C ALA A 396 -3.66 -24.32 8.25
N ARG A 397 -3.80 -23.35 7.34
CA ARG A 397 -4.07 -23.62 5.92
C ARG A 397 -2.91 -24.37 5.26
N ASN A 398 -1.67 -23.97 5.45
CA ASN A 398 -0.52 -24.65 4.87
C ASN A 398 -0.38 -26.09 5.39
N ARG A 399 -0.76 -26.37 6.64
CA ARG A 399 -0.82 -27.74 7.17
C ARG A 399 -1.97 -28.57 6.58
N LEU A 400 -3.12 -27.95 6.31
CA LEU A 400 -4.30 -28.64 5.79
C LEU A 400 -4.33 -28.76 4.26
N GLU A 401 -3.78 -27.80 3.55
CA GLU A 401 -3.84 -27.70 2.08
C GLU A 401 -2.47 -27.97 1.42
N GLY A 402 -1.36 -27.93 2.17
CA GLY A 402 0.01 -28.12 1.66
C GLY A 402 0.36 -29.57 1.28
N GLU A 403 -0.46 -30.54 1.68
CA GLU A 403 -0.27 -31.98 1.38
C GLU A 403 -1.24 -32.49 0.30
N ILE A 404 -2.04 -31.62 -0.31
CA ILE A 404 -2.93 -32.04 -1.41
C ILE A 404 -2.11 -32.06 -2.71
N PRO A 405 -1.90 -33.24 -3.36
CA PRO A 405 -1.25 -33.29 -4.67
C PRO A 405 -2.04 -32.42 -5.65
N SER A 406 -1.46 -31.31 -6.07
CA SER A 406 -2.05 -30.50 -7.11
C SER A 406 -1.74 -31.12 -8.48
N LYS A 407 -2.58 -30.84 -9.50
CA LYS A 407 -2.42 -31.25 -10.90
C LYS A 407 -1.03 -30.91 -11.52
N TYR A 408 -0.15 -30.27 -10.77
CA TYR A 408 1.21 -29.89 -11.17
C TYR A 408 2.28 -30.91 -10.73
N TRP A 409 1.89 -32.05 -10.12
CA TRP A 409 2.78 -33.14 -9.70
C TRP A 409 2.60 -34.41 -10.52
N SER A 410 1.83 -34.36 -11.59
CA SER A 410 1.67 -35.45 -12.56
C SER A 410 2.16 -35.04 -13.94
#